data_eee20abf6a402017686987af8b2f37d2
#
_entry.id   eee20abf6a402017686987af8b2f37d2
#
_cell.length_a   1.000
_cell.length_b   1.000
_cell.length_c   1.000
_cell.angle_alpha   90.00
_cell.angle_beta   90.00
_cell.angle_gamma   90.00
#
_symmetry.space_group_name_H-M   'P 1'
#
loop_
_entity.id
_entity.type
_entity.pdbx_description
1 polymer ?
#
loop_
_entity_poly.entity_id
_entity_poly.type
_entity_poly.pdbx_seq_one_letter_code
_entity_poly.pdbx_strand_id
1 'polypeptide(L)'
;MIDYFSEVFGAFFAILKGMKVTFVTMWKPAITVQYPTEKLVPYSGFRGALLFDAETCISCNQCVKACPSYCIQLENATNEAGKKVAKVAWYSIDFGKCNFCRLCEESCPTKPRAVWHSKDYELTFFRRDEMVRCWKKGFDFVGMYWDRAAQAFKKPEGQVQIETTQERFN
;
A
#
# COMPACT_ATOMS: atom_id res chain seq x y z
N MET A 1 -50.65 32.82 27.63
CA MET A 1 -49.89 33.85 26.86
C MET A 1 -48.46 34.05 27.39
N ILE A 2 -48.27 34.06 28.69
CA ILE A 2 -46.90 34.24 29.29
C ILE A 2 -45.98 33.07 28.92
N ASP A 3 -46.50 31.83 28.91
CA ASP A 3 -45.71 30.65 28.58
C ASP A 3 -45.22 30.65 27.14
N TYR A 4 -46.03 31.11 26.18
CA TYR A 4 -45.63 31.25 24.78
C TYR A 4 -44.46 32.21 24.59
N PHE A 5 -44.48 33.37 25.23
CA PHE A 5 -43.36 34.31 25.14
C PHE A 5 -42.10 33.75 25.80
N SER A 6 -42.24 33.02 26.91
CA SER A 6 -41.10 32.37 27.57
C SER A 6 -40.47 31.32 26.67
N GLU A 7 -41.24 30.51 25.96
CA GLU A 7 -40.73 29.52 24.99
C GLU A 7 -40.03 30.17 23.80
N VAL A 8 -40.63 31.25 23.25
CA VAL A 8 -40.02 32.00 22.14
C VAL A 8 -38.67 32.62 22.54
N PHE A 9 -38.62 33.27 23.72
CA PHE A 9 -37.32 33.80 24.21
C PHE A 9 -36.33 32.70 24.50
N GLY A 10 -36.73 31.56 25.04
CA GLY A 10 -35.86 30.40 25.27
C GLY A 10 -35.27 29.86 23.98
N ALA A 11 -36.08 29.72 22.93
CA ALA A 11 -35.67 29.31 21.61
C ALA A 11 -34.67 30.30 20.99
N PHE A 12 -34.93 31.61 21.11
CA PHE A 12 -34.03 32.64 20.62
C PHE A 12 -32.65 32.57 21.28
N PHE A 13 -32.58 32.46 22.61
CA PHE A 13 -31.31 32.29 23.31
C PHE A 13 -30.61 30.98 22.99
N ALA A 14 -31.34 29.90 22.71
CA ALA A 14 -30.75 28.63 22.27
C ALA A 14 -30.04 28.79 20.91
N ILE A 15 -30.69 29.51 19.97
CA ILE A 15 -30.08 29.80 18.66
C ILE A 15 -28.82 30.66 18.82
N LEU A 16 -28.86 31.70 19.65
CA LEU A 16 -27.68 32.54 19.92
C LEU A 16 -26.51 31.74 20.52
N LYS A 17 -26.81 30.79 21.42
CA LYS A 17 -25.76 29.89 21.95
C LYS A 17 -25.17 29.03 20.85
N GLY A 18 -25.96 28.46 19.95
CA GLY A 18 -25.48 27.71 18.79
C GLY A 18 -24.60 28.57 17.87
N MET A 19 -25.04 29.78 17.55
CA MET A 19 -24.25 30.72 16.74
C MET A 19 -22.92 31.10 17.40
N LYS A 20 -22.89 31.28 18.72
CA LYS A 20 -21.63 31.53 19.45
C LYS A 20 -20.63 30.38 19.29
N VAL A 21 -21.09 29.11 19.37
CA VAL A 21 -20.21 27.95 19.22
C VAL A 21 -19.61 27.91 17.82
N THR A 22 -20.42 28.10 16.79
CA THR A 22 -19.93 28.12 15.39
C THR A 22 -18.99 29.28 15.15
N PHE A 23 -19.29 30.46 15.66
CA PHE A 23 -18.45 31.65 15.56
C PHE A 23 -17.08 31.43 16.20
N VAL A 24 -17.02 30.90 17.44
CA VAL A 24 -15.77 30.58 18.11
C VAL A 24 -14.97 29.52 17.36
N THR A 25 -15.67 28.54 16.79
CA THR A 25 -15.01 27.46 16.04
C THR A 25 -14.41 27.96 14.72
N MET A 26 -15.00 28.95 14.09
CA MET A 26 -14.51 29.58 12.85
C MET A 26 -13.10 30.17 13.01
N TRP A 27 -12.76 30.65 14.22
CA TRP A 27 -11.44 31.22 14.51
C TRP A 27 -10.39 30.19 14.93
N LYS A 28 -10.76 28.91 15.06
CA LYS A 28 -9.81 27.85 15.35
C LYS A 28 -9.07 27.42 14.08
N PRO A 29 -7.79 27.01 14.19
CA PRO A 29 -7.07 26.47 13.06
C PRO A 29 -7.76 25.22 12.53
N ALA A 30 -7.71 25.01 11.20
CA ALA A 30 -8.27 23.83 10.57
C ALA A 30 -7.52 22.56 11.02
N ILE A 31 -8.26 21.49 11.34
CA ILE A 31 -7.71 20.18 11.72
C ILE A 31 -7.56 19.27 10.48
N THR A 32 -8.26 19.64 9.41
CA THR A 32 -8.28 18.86 8.16
C THR A 32 -6.98 19.03 7.38
N VAL A 33 -6.49 17.91 6.82
CA VAL A 33 -5.35 17.91 5.91
C VAL A 33 -5.81 18.30 4.51
N GLN A 34 -5.12 19.22 3.87
CA GLN A 34 -5.47 19.73 2.54
C GLN A 34 -4.88 18.82 1.45
N TYR A 35 -5.37 17.59 1.40
CA TYR A 35 -4.98 16.66 0.35
C TYR A 35 -5.52 17.14 -1.03
N PRO A 36 -4.75 17.09 -2.12
CA PRO A 36 -3.42 16.48 -2.30
C PRO A 36 -2.23 17.43 -2.05
N THR A 37 -2.47 18.72 -1.71
CA THR A 37 -1.40 19.71 -1.50
C THR A 37 -0.60 19.43 -0.24
N GLU A 38 -1.28 18.98 0.81
CA GLU A 38 -0.67 18.50 2.04
C GLU A 38 -0.93 17.02 2.20
N LYS A 39 0.11 16.25 2.50
CA LYS A 39 0.03 14.81 2.72
C LYS A 39 0.48 14.47 4.12
N LEU A 40 -0.23 13.54 4.75
CA LEU A 40 0.19 12.98 6.03
C LEU A 40 1.46 12.15 5.85
N VAL A 41 2.47 12.42 6.67
CA VAL A 41 3.67 11.59 6.74
C VAL A 41 3.35 10.34 7.55
N PRO A 42 3.41 9.14 6.95
CA PRO A 42 3.13 7.91 7.68
C PRO A 42 4.15 7.65 8.79
N TYR A 43 3.67 7.13 9.91
CA TYR A 43 4.53 6.73 11.03
C TYR A 43 5.41 5.51 10.68
N SER A 44 6.43 5.22 11.51
CA SER A 44 7.44 4.17 11.23
C SER A 44 6.87 2.75 11.12
N GLY A 45 5.74 2.46 11.77
CA GLY A 45 5.05 1.17 11.72
C GLY A 45 3.99 1.05 10.62
N PHE A 46 3.90 2.02 9.70
CA PHE A 46 2.92 2.03 8.63
C PHE A 46 3.12 0.85 7.67
N ARG A 47 2.00 0.29 7.19
CA ARG A 47 1.98 -0.86 6.29
C ARG A 47 1.52 -0.43 4.90
N GLY A 48 2.39 0.27 4.20
CA GLY A 48 2.14 0.69 2.81
C GLY A 48 2.45 -0.39 1.79
N ALA A 49 2.83 0.01 0.59
CA ALA A 49 3.16 -0.92 -0.48
C ALA A 49 4.25 -1.91 -0.06
N LEU A 50 4.06 -3.18 -0.41
CA LEU A 50 5.06 -4.21 -0.21
C LEU A 50 6.14 -4.10 -1.29
N LEU A 51 7.40 -4.01 -0.87
CA LEU A 51 8.57 -3.96 -1.73
C LEU A 51 9.36 -5.27 -1.62
N PHE A 52 10.09 -5.58 -2.66
CA PHE A 52 10.90 -6.80 -2.75
C PHE A 52 12.28 -6.50 -3.33
N ASP A 53 13.31 -6.99 -2.65
CA ASP A 53 14.70 -6.95 -3.10
C ASP A 53 15.18 -8.38 -3.45
N ALA A 54 15.47 -8.57 -4.74
CA ALA A 54 15.89 -9.86 -5.26
C ALA A 54 17.35 -10.20 -4.92
N GLU A 55 18.20 -9.20 -4.70
CA GLU A 55 19.63 -9.44 -4.40
C GLU A 55 19.80 -9.99 -2.99
N THR A 56 19.05 -9.46 -2.05
CA THR A 56 19.04 -9.90 -0.64
C THR A 56 18.28 -11.21 -0.44
N CYS A 57 17.37 -11.58 -1.36
CA CYS A 57 16.50 -12.73 -1.22
C CYS A 57 17.26 -14.06 -1.43
N ILE A 58 17.17 -14.96 -0.45
CA ILE A 58 17.74 -16.32 -0.49
C ILE A 58 16.78 -17.38 -1.01
N SER A 59 15.61 -16.99 -1.52
CA SER A 59 14.61 -17.89 -2.10
C SER A 59 14.09 -18.99 -1.14
N CYS A 60 13.96 -18.67 0.15
CA CYS A 60 13.56 -19.63 1.20
C CYS A 60 12.05 -19.94 1.25
N ASN A 61 11.21 -19.26 0.49
CA ASN A 61 9.74 -19.41 0.45
C ASN A 61 9.00 -19.14 1.77
N GLN A 62 9.63 -18.59 2.80
CA GLN A 62 8.98 -18.32 4.09
C GLN A 62 7.86 -17.28 3.94
N CYS A 63 8.09 -16.21 3.16
CA CYS A 63 7.09 -15.18 2.89
C CYS A 63 5.83 -15.74 2.17
N VAL A 64 6.01 -16.72 1.28
CA VAL A 64 4.90 -17.40 0.58
C VAL A 64 4.08 -18.22 1.56
N LYS A 65 4.74 -18.99 2.43
CA LYS A 65 4.08 -19.85 3.44
C LYS A 65 3.38 -19.04 4.52
N ALA A 66 3.96 -17.91 4.93
CA ALA A 66 3.41 -17.04 5.95
C ALA A 66 2.22 -16.19 5.46
N CYS A 67 1.98 -16.11 4.15
CA CYS A 67 0.94 -15.29 3.60
C CYS A 67 -0.45 -15.94 3.73
N PRO A 68 -1.37 -15.40 4.54
CA PRO A 68 -2.70 -15.99 4.73
C PRO A 68 -3.59 -15.87 3.48
N SER A 69 -3.33 -14.86 2.63
CA SER A 69 -4.11 -14.59 1.41
C SER A 69 -3.51 -15.23 0.16
N TYR A 70 -2.39 -15.94 0.28
CA TYR A 70 -1.68 -16.55 -0.86
C TYR A 70 -1.45 -15.56 -2.01
N CYS A 71 -1.17 -14.30 -1.67
CA CYS A 71 -0.95 -13.23 -2.66
C CYS A 71 0.48 -13.19 -3.21
N ILE A 72 1.41 -13.93 -2.60
CA ILE A 72 2.81 -13.98 -2.97
C ILE A 72 3.11 -15.28 -3.70
N GLN A 73 3.80 -15.18 -4.83
CA GLN A 73 4.32 -16.34 -5.57
C GLN A 73 5.82 -16.12 -5.81
N LEU A 74 6.60 -17.17 -5.67
CA LEU A 74 8.04 -17.14 -5.85
C LEU A 74 8.50 -18.43 -6.52
N GLU A 75 9.40 -18.32 -7.48
CA GLU A 75 10.06 -19.45 -8.11
C GLU A 75 11.57 -19.33 -7.98
N ASN A 76 12.19 -20.44 -7.62
CA ASN A 76 13.62 -20.51 -7.44
C ASN A 76 14.33 -20.62 -8.79
N ALA A 77 15.46 -19.94 -8.95
CA ALA A 77 16.30 -20.14 -10.11
C ALA A 77 16.89 -21.56 -10.15
N THR A 78 16.97 -22.12 -11.34
CA THR A 78 17.59 -23.42 -11.59
C THR A 78 18.90 -23.24 -12.34
N ASN A 79 19.90 -24.04 -12.00
CA ASN A 79 21.17 -24.11 -12.76
C ASN A 79 20.98 -24.98 -14.02
N GLU A 80 21.93 -24.94 -14.93
CA GLU A 80 22.00 -25.79 -16.13
C GLU A 80 21.87 -27.29 -15.82
N ALA A 81 22.26 -27.71 -14.61
CA ALA A 81 22.11 -29.07 -14.10
C ALA A 81 20.74 -29.38 -13.49
N GLY A 82 19.72 -28.48 -13.62
CA GLY A 82 18.37 -28.66 -13.08
C GLY A 82 18.25 -28.53 -11.55
N LYS A 83 19.33 -28.18 -10.83
CA LYS A 83 19.30 -27.99 -9.37
C LYS A 83 18.82 -26.57 -9.03
N LYS A 84 17.94 -26.48 -8.04
CA LYS A 84 17.45 -25.19 -7.49
C LYS A 84 18.61 -24.46 -6.80
N VAL A 85 18.81 -23.20 -7.16
CA VAL A 85 19.78 -22.30 -6.55
C VAL A 85 19.07 -21.42 -5.53
N ALA A 86 19.80 -20.97 -4.50
CA ALA A 86 19.30 -20.03 -3.50
C ALA A 86 19.17 -18.59 -4.07
N LYS A 87 18.63 -18.47 -5.27
CA LYS A 87 18.33 -17.21 -5.96
C LYS A 87 16.93 -17.28 -6.55
N VAL A 88 16.29 -16.12 -6.64
CA VAL A 88 14.95 -15.97 -7.19
C VAL A 88 14.99 -15.90 -8.70
N ALA A 89 14.21 -16.72 -9.40
CA ALA A 89 13.97 -16.61 -10.83
C ALA A 89 12.94 -15.51 -11.12
N TRP A 90 11.82 -15.54 -10.38
CA TRP A 90 10.81 -14.51 -10.41
C TRP A 90 10.04 -14.47 -9.07
N TYR A 91 9.43 -13.33 -8.79
CA TYR A 91 8.64 -13.06 -7.61
C TYR A 91 7.43 -12.22 -8.01
N SER A 92 6.26 -12.54 -7.49
CA SER A 92 5.08 -11.73 -7.75
C SER A 92 4.25 -11.50 -6.49
N ILE A 93 3.64 -10.32 -6.43
CA ILE A 93 2.72 -9.91 -5.38
C ILE A 93 1.43 -9.45 -6.03
N ASP A 94 0.31 -10.04 -5.60
CA ASP A 94 -1.03 -9.60 -5.98
C ASP A 94 -1.58 -8.65 -4.90
N PHE A 95 -1.49 -7.34 -5.13
CA PHE A 95 -2.00 -6.32 -4.20
C PHE A 95 -3.51 -6.38 -4.02
N GLY A 96 -4.24 -6.91 -4.99
CA GLY A 96 -5.69 -7.07 -4.87
C GLY A 96 -6.12 -8.20 -3.92
N LYS A 97 -5.18 -9.05 -3.49
CA LYS A 97 -5.39 -10.08 -2.46
C LYS A 97 -4.65 -9.78 -1.17
N CYS A 98 -3.70 -8.83 -1.20
CA CYS A 98 -2.84 -8.54 -0.07
C CYS A 98 -3.63 -7.86 1.06
N ASN A 99 -3.54 -8.40 2.28
CA ASN A 99 -4.17 -7.82 3.47
C ASN A 99 -3.24 -6.83 4.20
N PHE A 100 -2.05 -6.55 3.69
CA PHE A 100 -1.05 -5.69 4.32
C PHE A 100 -0.77 -6.06 5.79
N CYS A 101 -0.80 -7.36 6.11
CA CYS A 101 -0.69 -7.86 7.49
C CYS A 101 0.72 -7.90 8.05
N ARG A 102 1.76 -7.71 7.21
CA ARG A 102 3.19 -7.71 7.57
C ARG A 102 3.82 -9.07 7.90
N LEU A 103 3.09 -10.15 7.93
CA LEU A 103 3.62 -11.49 8.26
C LEU A 103 4.76 -11.94 7.33
N CYS A 104 4.70 -11.57 6.04
CA CYS A 104 5.76 -11.89 5.07
C CYS A 104 7.09 -11.17 5.39
N GLU A 105 7.02 -9.93 5.90
CA GLU A 105 8.19 -9.16 6.34
C GLU A 105 8.78 -9.75 7.62
N GLU A 106 7.93 -10.14 8.57
CA GLU A 106 8.35 -10.70 9.86
C GLU A 106 8.96 -12.10 9.71
N SER A 107 8.42 -12.89 8.76
CA SER A 107 8.92 -14.23 8.45
C SER A 107 10.21 -14.26 7.63
N CYS A 108 10.66 -13.11 7.11
CA CYS A 108 11.86 -13.03 6.30
C CYS A 108 13.13 -13.15 7.17
N PRO A 109 13.98 -14.18 6.95
CA PRO A 109 15.18 -14.41 7.78
C PRO A 109 16.37 -13.52 7.42
N THR A 110 16.35 -12.84 6.26
CA THR A 110 17.47 -12.03 5.78
C THR A 110 17.60 -10.71 6.56
N LYS A 111 18.81 -10.20 6.68
CA LYS A 111 19.13 -8.89 7.26
C LYS A 111 20.09 -8.14 6.32
N PRO A 112 19.62 -7.05 5.67
CA PRO A 112 18.27 -6.48 5.72
C PRO A 112 17.21 -7.43 5.15
N ARG A 113 15.93 -7.18 5.47
CA ARG A 113 14.82 -8.01 4.99
C ARG A 113 14.64 -7.84 3.49
N ALA A 114 14.53 -8.95 2.76
CA ALA A 114 14.29 -8.92 1.32
C ALA A 114 12.85 -8.50 0.95
N VAL A 115 11.91 -8.59 1.90
CA VAL A 115 10.52 -8.16 1.74
C VAL A 115 10.19 -7.22 2.89
N TRP A 116 9.71 -6.02 2.58
CA TRP A 116 9.33 -5.02 3.59
C TRP A 116 8.19 -4.12 3.11
N HIS A 117 7.51 -3.45 4.04
CA HIS A 117 6.49 -2.47 3.73
C HIS A 117 7.10 -1.06 3.64
N SER A 118 6.77 -0.38 2.55
CA SER A 118 7.10 1.04 2.39
C SER A 118 6.13 1.94 3.16
N LYS A 119 6.39 3.23 3.14
CA LYS A 119 5.45 4.25 3.63
C LYS A 119 4.51 4.76 2.54
N ASP A 120 4.56 4.16 1.35
CA ASP A 120 3.73 4.54 0.23
C ASP A 120 2.31 3.95 0.38
N TYR A 121 1.32 4.82 0.40
CA TYR A 121 -0.10 4.46 0.51
C TYR A 121 -0.91 4.86 -0.73
N GLU A 122 -0.29 5.56 -1.68
CA GLU A 122 -0.94 6.01 -2.91
C GLU A 122 -0.84 4.96 -4.01
N LEU A 123 -1.42 3.78 -3.74
CA LEU A 123 -1.49 2.70 -4.72
C LEU A 123 -2.81 2.79 -5.48
N THR A 124 -2.75 3.29 -6.70
CA THR A 124 -3.91 3.43 -7.58
C THR A 124 -3.72 2.58 -8.83
N PHE A 125 -4.74 1.81 -9.18
CA PHE A 125 -4.75 0.94 -10.34
C PHE A 125 -6.07 1.12 -11.08
N PHE A 126 -6.04 1.13 -12.41
CA PHE A 126 -7.24 1.21 -13.23
C PHE A 126 -7.85 -0.15 -13.51
N ARG A 127 -7.02 -1.20 -13.52
CA ARG A 127 -7.43 -2.56 -13.84
C ARG A 127 -6.92 -3.55 -12.81
N ARG A 128 -7.64 -4.65 -12.64
CA ARG A 128 -7.29 -5.72 -11.70
C ARG A 128 -5.92 -6.34 -11.99
N ASP A 129 -5.56 -6.43 -13.26
CA ASP A 129 -4.31 -7.04 -13.72
C ASP A 129 -3.09 -6.20 -13.31
N GLU A 130 -3.23 -4.89 -13.23
CA GLU A 130 -2.16 -3.97 -12.82
C GLU A 130 -1.80 -4.10 -11.33
N MET A 131 -2.70 -4.69 -10.54
CA MET A 131 -2.46 -4.94 -9.11
C MET A 131 -1.46 -6.06 -8.86
N VAL A 132 -1.12 -6.85 -9.87
CA VAL A 132 -0.11 -7.91 -9.77
C VAL A 132 1.24 -7.36 -10.20
N ARG A 133 2.12 -7.12 -9.23
CA ARG A 133 3.51 -6.71 -9.49
C ARG A 133 4.42 -7.92 -9.53
N CYS A 134 5.21 -8.01 -10.59
CA CYS A 134 6.16 -9.08 -10.79
C CYS A 134 7.58 -8.54 -10.89
N TRP A 135 8.51 -9.21 -10.24
CA TRP A 135 9.93 -9.05 -10.44
C TRP A 135 10.49 -10.30 -11.15
N LYS A 136 11.35 -10.08 -12.14
CA LYS A 136 12.11 -11.12 -12.83
C LYS A 136 13.52 -10.60 -13.06
N LYS A 137 14.54 -11.48 -13.00
CA LYS A 137 15.93 -11.10 -13.28
C LYS A 137 16.06 -10.41 -14.65
N GLY A 138 16.63 -9.20 -14.68
CA GLY A 138 16.76 -8.39 -15.89
C GLY A 138 15.55 -7.51 -16.22
N PHE A 139 14.53 -7.48 -15.36
CA PHE A 139 13.37 -6.59 -15.46
C PHE A 139 13.16 -5.90 -14.11
N ASP A 140 12.99 -4.59 -14.14
CA ASP A 140 12.65 -3.85 -12.96
C ASP A 140 11.25 -4.22 -12.45
N PHE A 141 10.99 -3.97 -11.16
CA PHE A 141 9.73 -4.24 -10.48
C PHE A 141 8.65 -3.25 -10.92
N VAL A 142 8.32 -3.24 -12.22
CA VAL A 142 7.44 -2.25 -12.81
C VAL A 142 6.25 -2.92 -13.47
N GLY A 143 5.09 -2.92 -12.80
CA GLY A 143 3.78 -3.06 -13.43
C GLY A 143 3.59 -4.23 -14.41
N MET A 144 4.43 -5.24 -14.37
CA MET A 144 4.26 -6.46 -15.16
C MET A 144 3.48 -7.47 -14.34
N TYR A 145 2.50 -8.10 -14.94
CA TYR A 145 1.75 -9.18 -14.33
C TYR A 145 2.05 -10.52 -15.04
N TRP A 146 1.95 -11.60 -14.28
CA TRP A 146 2.06 -12.93 -14.85
C TRP A 146 0.71 -13.36 -15.46
N ASP A 147 0.66 -13.48 -16.77
CA ASP A 147 -0.51 -14.00 -17.47
C ASP A 147 -0.45 -15.54 -17.45
N ARG A 148 -1.38 -16.16 -16.71
CA ARG A 148 -1.46 -17.62 -16.60
C ARG A 148 -1.81 -18.31 -17.91
N ALA A 149 -2.59 -17.64 -18.78
CA ALA A 149 -2.99 -18.19 -20.06
C ALA A 149 -1.83 -18.19 -21.07
N ALA A 150 -1.04 -17.11 -21.06
CA ALA A 150 0.10 -16.97 -21.96
C ALA A 150 1.41 -17.52 -21.37
N GLN A 151 1.44 -17.95 -20.09
CA GLN A 151 2.65 -18.33 -19.33
C GLN A 151 3.81 -17.35 -19.51
N ALA A 152 3.51 -16.06 -19.60
CA ALA A 152 4.46 -14.99 -19.88
C ALA A 152 4.13 -13.75 -19.05
N PHE A 153 5.17 -12.92 -18.79
CA PHE A 153 4.95 -11.61 -18.19
C PHE A 153 4.46 -10.64 -19.25
N LYS A 154 3.33 -10.02 -19.01
CA LYS A 154 2.75 -8.97 -19.84
C LYS A 154 2.83 -7.63 -19.14
N LYS A 155 3.14 -6.58 -19.91
CA LYS A 155 2.92 -5.20 -19.47
C LYS A 155 1.44 -4.88 -19.66
N PRO A 156 0.79 -4.18 -18.72
CA PRO A 156 -0.55 -3.67 -18.96
C PRO A 156 -0.51 -2.71 -20.16
N GLU A 157 -1.42 -2.90 -21.08
CA GLU A 157 -1.62 -1.99 -22.21
C GLU A 157 -2.23 -0.69 -21.69
N GLY A 158 -1.43 0.36 -21.63
CA GLY A 158 -1.79 1.65 -21.04
C GLY A 158 -0.81 2.01 -19.94
N GLN A 159 0.20 2.79 -20.31
CA GLN A 159 1.31 3.16 -19.41
C GLN A 159 0.81 3.99 -18.25
N VAL A 160 0.76 3.40 -17.08
CA VAL A 160 1.00 4.14 -15.85
C VAL A 160 2.46 3.88 -15.49
N GLN A 161 3.32 4.86 -15.73
CA GLN A 161 4.67 4.87 -15.16
C GLN A 161 4.49 5.06 -13.64
N ILE A 162 4.51 3.97 -12.92
CA ILE A 162 4.69 4.05 -11.47
C ILE A 162 6.18 4.32 -11.31
N GLU A 163 6.53 5.57 -11.02
CA GLU A 163 7.88 5.93 -10.59
C GLU A 163 8.29 4.98 -9.47
N THR A 164 9.40 4.30 -9.69
CA THR A 164 9.95 3.36 -8.70
C THR A 164 10.19 4.11 -7.40
N THR A 165 9.53 3.70 -6.36
CA THR A 165 9.50 4.34 -5.04
C THR A 165 10.89 4.37 -4.36
N GLN A 166 11.91 3.73 -4.93
CA GLN A 166 13.28 3.74 -4.41
C GLN A 166 13.94 5.14 -4.41
N GLU A 167 13.56 6.03 -5.33
CA GLU A 167 14.13 7.38 -5.39
C GLU A 167 13.55 8.35 -4.35
N ARG A 168 12.45 8.00 -3.71
CA ARG A 168 11.79 8.84 -2.69
C ARG A 168 12.31 8.63 -1.27
N PHE A 169 13.22 7.69 -1.05
CA PHE A 169 13.72 7.34 0.30
C PHE A 169 15.18 7.72 0.55
N ASN A 170 15.82 8.43 -0.39
CA ASN A 170 17.14 9.05 -0.19
C ASN A 170 17.01 10.49 0.30
#